data_a00a916ef71ef698d912ba42216eed2e
#
_entry.id   a00a916ef71ef698d912ba42216eed2e
#
_cell.length_a   1.000
_cell.length_b   1.000
_cell.length_c   1.000
_cell.angle_alpha   90.00
_cell.angle_beta   90.00
_cell.angle_gamma   90.00
#
_symmetry.space_group_name_H-M   'P 1'
#
loop_
_entity.id
_entity.type
_entity.pdbx_description
1 polymer ?
#
loop_
_entity_poly.entity_id
_entity_poly.type
_entity_poly.pdbx_seq_one_letter_code
_entity_poly.pdbx_strand_id
1 'polypeptide(L)'
;MNPLEKRFNEISDVIRIYKSFDKYKEHTKEELFNYLLQPFNLKQYKIFYKNDKPSAFICWCFLNEEYEEHFMITGEVNNWNCGNRVWLVDLLSLNDSRNMVKWTNRYFSKLLGVGKKVNYLRIDDNWNKYRVSSSVTKECYK
;
A
#
# COMPACT_ATOMS: atom_id res chain seq x y z
N MET A 1 17.99 17.89 -7.05
CA MET A 1 16.84 17.25 -7.75
C MET A 1 15.56 17.99 -7.38
N ASN A 2 14.78 18.41 -8.35
CA ASN A 2 13.52 19.08 -8.06
C ASN A 2 12.45 18.08 -7.59
N PRO A 3 11.37 18.55 -6.95
CA PRO A 3 10.35 17.65 -6.42
C PRO A 3 9.67 16.76 -7.47
N LEU A 4 9.52 17.24 -8.69
CA LEU A 4 8.90 16.47 -9.77
C LEU A 4 9.79 15.31 -10.21
N GLU A 5 11.08 15.55 -10.39
CA GLU A 5 12.05 14.50 -10.72
C GLU A 5 12.14 13.45 -9.62
N LYS A 6 12.13 13.89 -8.36
CA LYS A 6 12.15 12.98 -7.21
C LYS A 6 10.95 12.05 -7.23
N ARG A 7 9.75 12.61 -7.46
CA ARG A 7 8.52 11.81 -7.53
C ARG A 7 8.57 10.79 -8.67
N PHE A 8 9.03 11.23 -9.83
CA PHE A 8 9.16 10.34 -10.98
C PHE A 8 10.10 9.18 -10.70
N ASN A 9 11.24 9.45 -10.07
CA ASN A 9 12.20 8.41 -9.69
C ASN A 9 11.63 7.45 -8.66
N GLU A 10 10.89 7.96 -7.67
CA GLU A 10 10.24 7.13 -6.68
C GLU A 10 9.21 6.18 -7.31
N ILE A 11 8.39 6.68 -8.24
CA ILE A 11 7.41 5.85 -8.95
C ILE A 11 8.13 4.78 -9.77
N SER A 12 9.21 5.14 -10.45
CA SER A 12 10.00 4.17 -11.22
C SER A 12 10.58 3.07 -10.34
N ASP A 13 11.07 3.42 -9.16
CA ASP A 13 11.58 2.45 -8.18
C ASP A 13 10.48 1.49 -7.73
N VAL A 14 9.29 2.02 -7.47
CA VAL A 14 8.13 1.22 -7.05
C VAL A 14 7.69 0.29 -8.18
N ILE A 15 7.67 0.76 -9.41
CA ILE A 15 7.32 -0.08 -10.57
C ILE A 15 8.25 -1.29 -10.67
N ARG A 16 9.54 -1.11 -10.39
CA ARG A 16 10.48 -2.24 -10.36
C ARG A 16 10.09 -3.27 -9.31
N ILE A 17 9.62 -2.83 -8.14
CA ILE A 17 9.14 -3.74 -7.11
C ILE A 17 7.94 -4.54 -7.64
N TYR A 18 6.94 -3.86 -8.22
CA TYR A 18 5.77 -4.53 -8.78
C TYR A 18 6.14 -5.57 -9.82
N LYS A 19 7.04 -5.20 -10.74
CA LYS A 19 7.47 -6.10 -11.83
C LYS A 19 8.25 -7.32 -11.36
N SER A 20 8.72 -7.31 -10.11
CA SER A 20 9.39 -8.47 -9.51
C SER A 20 8.42 -9.57 -9.07
N PHE A 21 7.13 -9.28 -9.05
CA PHE A 21 6.09 -10.25 -8.67
C PHE A 21 5.35 -10.76 -9.90
N ASP A 22 5.17 -12.07 -10.00
CA ASP A 22 4.51 -12.72 -11.14
C ASP A 22 3.10 -12.15 -11.37
N LYS A 23 2.41 -11.85 -10.31
CA LYS A 23 1.06 -11.27 -10.32
C LYS A 23 0.96 -10.00 -11.17
N TYR A 24 2.03 -9.21 -11.26
CA TYR A 24 2.03 -7.92 -11.95
C TYR A 24 2.82 -7.92 -13.25
N LYS A 25 3.33 -9.06 -13.71
CA LYS A 25 4.15 -9.13 -14.92
C LYS A 25 3.41 -8.70 -16.19
N GLU A 26 2.12 -8.96 -16.25
CA GLU A 26 1.30 -8.63 -17.41
C GLU A 26 0.92 -7.15 -17.47
N HIS A 27 1.08 -6.42 -16.38
CA HIS A 27 0.79 -4.99 -16.35
C HIS A 27 1.91 -4.21 -17.00
N THR A 28 1.54 -3.22 -17.84
CA THR A 28 2.53 -2.33 -18.46
C THR A 28 3.03 -1.32 -17.44
N LYS A 29 4.19 -0.72 -17.73
CA LYS A 29 4.71 0.36 -16.88
C LYS A 29 3.74 1.54 -16.83
N GLU A 30 3.08 1.84 -17.95
CA GLU A 30 2.09 2.90 -18.01
C GLU A 30 0.89 2.64 -17.12
N GLU A 31 0.38 1.41 -17.14
CA GLU A 31 -0.73 1.01 -16.27
C GLU A 31 -0.36 1.17 -14.80
N LEU A 32 0.82 0.69 -14.40
CA LEU A 32 1.31 0.81 -13.03
C LEU A 32 1.56 2.27 -12.65
N PHE A 33 2.11 3.06 -13.56
CA PHE A 33 2.32 4.49 -13.32
C PHE A 33 1.00 5.21 -13.03
N ASN A 34 -0.01 4.98 -13.87
CA ASN A 34 -1.33 5.59 -13.70
C ASN A 34 -1.99 5.15 -12.39
N TYR A 35 -1.87 3.87 -12.04
CA TYR A 35 -2.38 3.34 -10.79
C TYR A 35 -1.74 4.02 -9.58
N LEU A 36 -0.42 4.21 -9.61
CA LEU A 36 0.32 4.76 -8.49
C LEU A 36 0.15 6.27 -8.30
N LEU A 37 -0.34 6.98 -9.31
CA LEU A 37 -0.55 8.42 -9.19
C LEU A 37 -1.47 8.78 -8.02
N GLN A 38 -2.50 7.97 -7.76
CA GLN A 38 -3.45 8.25 -6.69
C GLN A 38 -2.80 8.22 -5.30
N PRO A 39 -2.19 7.12 -4.87
CA PRO A 39 -1.54 7.10 -3.56
C PRO A 39 -0.37 8.07 -3.46
N PHE A 40 0.36 8.30 -4.55
CA PHE A 40 1.47 9.27 -4.55
C PHE A 40 0.99 10.70 -4.38
N ASN A 41 -0.07 11.09 -5.08
CA ASN A 41 -0.62 12.44 -4.95
C ASN A 41 -1.18 12.71 -3.55
N LEU A 42 -1.72 11.69 -2.90
CA LEU A 42 -2.28 11.80 -1.55
C LEU A 42 -1.25 11.55 -0.45
N LYS A 43 -0.03 11.17 -0.81
CA LYS A 43 1.03 10.78 0.12
C LYS A 43 0.60 9.62 1.04
N GLN A 44 -0.16 8.69 0.49
CA GLN A 44 -0.63 7.50 1.20
C GLN A 44 0.21 6.28 0.80
N TYR A 45 1.51 6.40 0.95
CA TYR A 45 2.45 5.34 0.60
C TYR A 45 3.74 5.46 1.41
N LYS A 46 4.51 4.36 1.42
CA LYS A 46 5.87 4.32 1.97
C LYS A 46 6.72 3.39 1.11
N ILE A 47 7.91 3.85 0.74
CA ILE A 47 8.91 3.06 0.04
C ILE A 47 10.03 2.75 1.02
N PHE A 48 10.45 1.49 1.05
CA PHE A 48 11.57 1.05 1.88
C PHE A 48 12.77 0.80 0.99
N TYR A 49 13.94 1.22 1.45
CA TYR A 49 15.20 1.03 0.74
C TYR A 49 16.16 0.22 1.60
N LYS A 50 16.91 -0.65 0.97
CA LYS A 50 17.94 -1.45 1.61
C LYS A 50 19.17 -1.42 0.72
N ASN A 51 20.31 -0.94 1.26
CA ASN A 51 21.53 -0.73 0.50
C ASN A 51 21.27 0.12 -0.77
N ASP A 52 20.53 1.21 -0.60
CA ASP A 52 20.15 2.17 -1.64
C ASP A 52 19.31 1.61 -2.78
N LYS A 53 18.72 0.40 -2.57
CA LYS A 53 17.82 -0.22 -3.55
C LYS A 53 16.40 -0.32 -2.98
N PRO A 54 15.38 -0.11 -3.79
CA PRO A 54 14.00 -0.29 -3.31
C PRO A 54 13.76 -1.74 -2.91
N SER A 55 13.30 -1.95 -1.69
CA SER A 55 13.14 -3.29 -1.10
C SER A 55 11.69 -3.62 -0.77
N ALA A 56 10.85 -2.63 -0.52
CA ALA A 56 9.45 -2.86 -0.18
C ALA A 56 8.62 -1.60 -0.45
N PHE A 57 7.32 -1.82 -0.61
CA PHE A 57 6.37 -0.74 -0.86
C PHE A 57 5.05 -1.06 -0.18
N ILE A 58 4.45 -0.05 0.42
CA ILE A 58 3.11 -0.13 1.00
C ILE A 58 2.32 1.11 0.59
N CYS A 59 1.04 0.91 0.25
CA CYS A 59 0.11 2.01 0.05
C CYS A 59 -1.23 1.68 0.72
N TRP A 60 -2.00 2.72 1.03
CA TRP A 60 -3.23 2.59 1.80
C TRP A 60 -4.27 3.61 1.37
N CYS A 61 -5.51 3.36 1.77
CA CYS A 61 -6.63 4.25 1.51
C CYS A 61 -7.53 4.38 2.74
N PHE A 62 -8.36 5.42 2.71
CA PHE A 62 -9.36 5.71 3.74
C PHE A 62 -10.72 5.69 3.08
N LEU A 63 -11.55 4.71 3.45
CA LEU A 63 -12.81 4.46 2.74
C LEU A 63 -14.01 4.71 3.64
N ASN A 64 -15.12 5.15 3.03
CA ASN A 64 -16.43 5.08 3.66
C ASN A 64 -17.02 3.69 3.44
N GLU A 65 -18.19 3.43 4.01
CA GLU A 65 -18.82 2.11 3.96
C GLU A 65 -19.12 1.66 2.52
N GLU A 66 -19.62 2.57 1.69
CA GLU A 66 -19.96 2.27 0.30
C GLU A 66 -18.73 1.86 -0.52
N TYR A 67 -17.66 2.66 -0.43
CA TYR A 67 -16.43 2.37 -1.18
C TYR A 67 -15.66 1.20 -0.60
N GLU A 68 -15.78 0.93 0.70
CA GLU A 68 -15.23 -0.26 1.31
C GLU A 68 -15.87 -1.52 0.75
N GLU A 69 -17.19 -1.53 0.66
CA GLU A 69 -17.93 -2.67 0.10
C GLU A 69 -17.51 -2.95 -1.35
N HIS A 70 -17.41 -1.88 -2.15
CA HIS A 70 -16.94 -2.00 -3.54
C HIS A 70 -15.52 -2.58 -3.60
N PHE A 71 -14.62 -2.11 -2.74
CA PHE A 71 -13.24 -2.61 -2.68
C PHE A 71 -13.20 -4.09 -2.29
N MET A 72 -13.99 -4.49 -1.31
CA MET A 72 -14.04 -5.90 -0.89
C MET A 72 -14.56 -6.82 -1.99
N ILE A 73 -15.45 -6.34 -2.84
CA ILE A 73 -16.02 -7.12 -3.94
C ILE A 73 -15.07 -7.16 -5.15
N THR A 74 -14.52 -6.03 -5.54
CA THR A 74 -13.78 -5.89 -6.80
C THR A 74 -12.27 -5.88 -6.64
N GLY A 75 -11.75 -5.53 -5.47
CA GLY A 75 -10.33 -5.27 -5.26
C GLY A 75 -9.86 -3.94 -5.81
N GLU A 76 -10.78 -3.11 -6.30
CA GLU A 76 -10.45 -1.80 -6.87
C GLU A 76 -10.79 -0.65 -5.92
N VAL A 77 -9.88 0.31 -5.81
CA VAL A 77 -10.08 1.52 -5.01
C VAL A 77 -10.53 2.63 -5.94
N ASN A 78 -11.80 3.01 -5.85
CA ASN A 78 -12.36 4.08 -6.69
C ASN A 78 -12.14 5.47 -6.10
N ASN A 79 -12.03 5.57 -4.78
CA ASN A 79 -11.69 6.82 -4.11
C ASN A 79 -10.77 6.50 -2.94
N TRP A 80 -9.55 7.02 -2.99
CA TRP A 80 -8.51 6.69 -2.02
C TRP A 80 -8.62 7.44 -0.69
N ASN A 81 -9.48 8.45 -0.61
CA ASN A 81 -9.60 9.25 0.60
C ASN A 81 -11.01 9.78 0.75
N CYS A 82 -11.93 8.91 1.15
CA CYS A 82 -13.35 9.26 1.26
C CYS A 82 -13.99 8.88 2.60
N GLY A 83 -13.21 8.44 3.58
CA GLY A 83 -13.76 8.02 4.85
C GLY A 83 -12.71 7.81 5.92
N ASN A 84 -13.04 7.00 6.91
CA ASN A 84 -12.16 6.74 8.05
C ASN A 84 -11.83 5.25 8.23
N ARG A 85 -12.24 4.40 7.31
CA ARG A 85 -11.91 2.96 7.36
C ARG A 85 -10.62 2.72 6.62
N VAL A 86 -9.58 2.29 7.34
CA VAL A 86 -8.24 2.16 6.79
C VAL A 86 -8.06 0.79 6.14
N TRP A 87 -7.61 0.80 4.90
CA TRP A 87 -7.27 -0.40 4.16
C TRP A 87 -5.86 -0.28 3.60
N LEU A 88 -5.04 -1.27 3.87
CA LEU A 88 -3.76 -1.42 3.21
C LEU A 88 -4.05 -2.05 1.84
N VAL A 89 -3.68 -1.35 0.78
CA VAL A 89 -4.02 -1.80 -0.58
C VAL A 89 -2.97 -2.75 -1.12
N ASP A 90 -1.72 -2.32 -1.12
CA ASP A 90 -0.61 -3.16 -1.55
C ASP A 90 0.46 -3.22 -0.48
N LEU A 91 0.96 -4.43 -0.24
CA LEU A 91 2.03 -4.73 0.68
C LEU A 91 3.03 -5.60 -0.08
N LEU A 92 4.05 -4.98 -0.66
CA LEU A 92 5.02 -5.68 -1.49
C LEU A 92 6.38 -5.63 -0.83
N SER A 93 6.99 -6.78 -0.62
CA SER A 93 8.33 -6.86 -0.04
C SER A 93 9.17 -7.88 -0.79
N LEU A 94 10.37 -7.46 -1.21
CA LEU A 94 11.33 -8.35 -1.84
C LEU A 94 12.09 -9.16 -0.79
N ASN A 95 12.52 -8.50 0.29
CA ASN A 95 13.26 -9.15 1.37
C ASN A 95 13.27 -8.32 2.66
N ASP A 96 12.25 -7.48 2.87
CA ASP A 96 12.25 -6.51 3.96
C ASP A 96 10.92 -6.47 4.72
N SER A 97 10.23 -7.61 4.78
CA SER A 97 8.90 -7.71 5.40
C SER A 97 8.88 -7.26 6.86
N ARG A 98 9.94 -7.58 7.60
CA ARG A 98 10.00 -7.27 9.03
C ARG A 98 9.99 -5.76 9.27
N ASN A 99 10.81 -5.00 8.55
CA ASN A 99 10.85 -3.55 8.66
C ASN A 99 9.55 -2.92 8.18
N MET A 100 8.98 -3.43 7.10
CA MET A 100 7.71 -2.96 6.57
C MET A 100 6.59 -3.11 7.60
N VAL A 101 6.47 -4.27 8.24
CA VAL A 101 5.44 -4.54 9.24
C VAL A 101 5.64 -3.65 10.48
N LYS A 102 6.87 -3.52 10.95
CA LYS A 102 7.18 -2.65 12.10
C LYS A 102 6.81 -1.19 11.83
N TRP A 103 7.20 -0.69 10.67
CA TRP A 103 6.89 0.69 10.30
C TRP A 103 5.38 0.90 10.21
N THR A 104 4.67 -0.02 9.58
CA THR A 104 3.22 0.05 9.40
C THR A 104 2.51 0.11 10.74
N ASN A 105 2.87 -0.76 11.67
CA ASN A 105 2.28 -0.78 13.00
C ASN A 105 2.49 0.55 13.74
N ARG A 106 3.70 1.08 13.69
CA ARG A 106 4.03 2.36 14.34
C ARG A 106 3.30 3.53 13.70
N TYR A 107 3.31 3.58 12.38
CA TYR A 107 2.69 4.68 11.63
C TYR A 107 1.19 4.78 11.93
N PHE A 108 0.47 3.68 11.81
CA PHE A 108 -0.98 3.69 12.02
C PHE A 108 -1.36 3.83 13.49
N SER A 109 -0.54 3.34 14.42
CA SER A 109 -0.77 3.57 15.84
C SER A 109 -0.64 5.05 16.19
N LYS A 110 0.30 5.75 15.59
CA LYS A 110 0.45 7.20 15.79
C LYS A 110 -0.66 7.99 15.08
N LEU A 111 -1.01 7.59 13.88
CA LEU A 111 -2.00 8.31 13.07
C LEU A 111 -3.41 8.17 13.63
N LEU A 112 -3.79 6.96 14.03
CA LEU A 112 -5.16 6.62 14.40
C LEU A 112 -5.39 6.57 15.90
N GLY A 113 -4.33 6.41 16.69
CA GLY A 113 -4.43 6.09 18.11
C GLY A 113 -4.54 4.58 18.31
N VAL A 114 -4.53 4.17 19.56
CA VAL A 114 -4.58 2.75 19.96
C VAL A 114 -6.01 2.22 19.85
N GLY A 115 -6.14 0.95 19.49
CA GLY A 115 -7.43 0.25 19.44
C GLY A 115 -8.20 0.48 18.13
N LYS A 116 -7.54 0.95 17.10
CA LYS A 116 -8.16 1.20 15.80
C LYS A 116 -7.85 0.07 14.81
N LYS A 117 -8.83 -0.25 13.99
CA LYS A 117 -8.74 -1.36 13.04
C LYS A 117 -8.09 -0.91 11.73
N VAL A 118 -7.12 -1.71 11.28
CA VAL A 118 -6.47 -1.55 9.97
C VAL A 118 -6.69 -2.85 9.21
N ASN A 119 -7.26 -2.75 8.02
CA ASN A 119 -7.70 -3.91 7.24
C ASN A 119 -6.84 -4.10 6.00
N TYR A 120 -6.79 -5.33 5.49
CA TYR A 120 -6.23 -5.60 4.18
C TYR A 120 -6.89 -6.82 3.55
N LEU A 121 -6.93 -6.79 2.21
CA LEU A 121 -7.56 -7.82 1.40
C LEU A 121 -6.48 -8.76 0.88
N ARG A 122 -6.61 -10.04 1.21
CA ARG A 122 -5.68 -11.05 0.72
C ARG A 122 -6.13 -11.55 -0.64
N ILE A 123 -5.26 -11.40 -1.63
CA ILE A 123 -5.52 -11.77 -3.02
C ILE A 123 -4.39 -12.67 -3.48
N ASP A 124 -4.71 -13.82 -4.08
CA ASP A 124 -3.70 -14.74 -4.59
C ASP A 124 -3.11 -14.29 -5.93
N ASP A 125 -2.16 -15.05 -6.46
CA ASP A 125 -1.47 -14.71 -7.71
C ASP A 125 -2.39 -14.76 -8.94
N ASN A 126 -3.56 -15.38 -8.83
CA ASN A 126 -4.57 -15.45 -9.89
C ASN A 126 -5.65 -14.38 -9.73
N TRP A 127 -5.41 -13.39 -8.86
CA TRP A 127 -6.35 -12.29 -8.58
C TRP A 127 -7.65 -12.73 -7.92
N ASN A 128 -7.65 -13.90 -7.26
CA ASN A 128 -8.80 -14.36 -6.49
C ASN A 128 -8.67 -13.90 -5.05
N LYS A 129 -9.71 -13.25 -4.56
CA LYS A 129 -9.81 -12.87 -3.16
C LYS A 129 -10.06 -14.13 -2.33
N TYR A 130 -9.28 -14.34 -1.28
CA TYR A 130 -9.49 -15.47 -0.40
C TYR A 130 -9.79 -15.10 1.04
N ARG A 131 -9.44 -13.92 1.51
CA ARG A 131 -9.87 -13.46 2.83
C ARG A 131 -9.60 -11.99 3.08
N VAL A 132 -10.37 -11.44 4.02
CA VAL A 132 -10.09 -10.14 4.62
C VAL A 132 -9.33 -10.38 5.92
N SER A 133 -8.25 -9.66 6.12
CA SER A 133 -7.46 -9.70 7.35
C SER A 133 -7.50 -8.33 8.00
N SER A 134 -7.37 -8.30 9.31
CA SER A 134 -7.30 -7.03 10.02
C SER A 134 -6.44 -7.15 11.27
N SER A 135 -5.88 -6.01 11.67
CA SER A 135 -5.14 -5.88 12.91
C SER A 135 -5.65 -4.65 13.64
N VAL A 136 -5.40 -4.61 14.95
CA VAL A 136 -5.79 -3.49 15.80
C VAL A 136 -4.52 -2.78 16.22
N THR A 137 -4.53 -1.44 16.11
CA THR A 137 -3.38 -0.64 16.51
C THR A 137 -3.10 -0.79 18.01
N LYS A 138 -1.83 -0.87 18.35
CA LYS A 138 -1.35 -1.08 19.73
C LYS A 138 -0.42 0.04 20.13
N GLU A 139 -0.23 0.19 21.45
CA GLU A 139 0.79 1.07 21.96
C GLU A 139 2.16 0.57 21.47
N CYS A 140 2.94 1.49 20.89
CA CYS A 140 4.25 1.15 20.34
C CYS A 140 5.34 1.63 21.28
N TYR A 141 6.19 0.71 21.71
CA TYR A 141 7.38 1.03 22.47
C TYR A 141 8.43 1.66 21.55
N LYS A 142 9.14 2.62 22.07
CA LYS A 142 10.20 3.32 21.32
C LYS A 142 11.37 2.42 20.99
#